data_88e81057dfb8f5d5c298f4eb3a2c1ccd
#
_entry.id   88e81057dfb8f5d5c298f4eb3a2c1ccd
#
_cell.length_a   1.000
_cell.length_b   1.000
_cell.length_c   1.000
_cell.angle_alpha   90.00
_cell.angle_beta   90.00
_cell.angle_gamma   90.00
#
_symmetry.space_group_name_H-M   'P 1'
#
loop_
_entity.id
_entity.type
_entity.pdbx_description
1 polymer ?
#
loop_
_entity_poly.entity_id
_entity_poly.type
_entity_poly.pdbx_seq_one_letter_code
_entity_poly.pdbx_strand_id
1 'polypeptide(L)'
;MSKPGNEYLCALAQMGDTHAANLLLEYNLGFVRKTANEIFLKSNLVESDLSIEIGDLEQEGGIGLLKAIPGYDKSVGVKFLTYAAPFIRNAMTDLVRDSFSQYEQRMVDPQNGLGFQKVRLDEILPGEERML
;
A
#
# COMPACT_ATOMS: atom_id res chain seq x y z
N MET A 1 -25.95 14.12 12.28
CA MET A 1 -24.89 14.90 11.66
C MET A 1 -24.06 14.03 10.74
N SER A 2 -23.79 14.54 9.56
CA SER A 2 -22.93 13.82 8.65
C SER A 2 -21.47 14.01 9.08
N LYS A 3 -20.64 13.02 8.78
CA LYS A 3 -19.23 13.14 9.09
C LYS A 3 -18.54 14.09 8.10
N PRO A 4 -17.44 14.71 8.49
CA PRO A 4 -16.70 15.62 7.60
C PRO A 4 -16.21 14.89 6.36
N GLY A 5 -16.09 15.62 5.27
CA GLY A 5 -15.57 15.05 4.03
C GLY A 5 -14.06 14.88 4.07
N ASN A 6 -13.58 14.02 3.17
CA ASN A 6 -12.15 13.74 3.07
C ASN A 6 -11.33 15.01 2.83
N GLU A 7 -11.80 15.87 1.93
CA GLU A 7 -11.04 17.06 1.56
C GLU A 7 -10.93 18.03 2.72
N TYR A 8 -11.98 18.13 3.50
CA TYR A 8 -11.96 18.98 4.69
C TYR A 8 -10.97 18.46 5.73
N LEU A 9 -11.03 17.17 6.00
CA LEU A 9 -10.11 16.57 6.97
C LEU A 9 -8.67 16.66 6.48
N CYS A 10 -8.45 16.48 5.17
CA CYS A 10 -7.12 16.60 4.61
C CYS A 10 -6.57 18.02 4.82
N ALA A 11 -7.41 19.03 4.59
CA ALA A 11 -6.98 20.41 4.79
C ALA A 11 -6.55 20.66 6.23
N LEU A 12 -7.33 20.15 7.19
CA LEU A 12 -6.96 20.28 8.59
C LEU A 12 -5.66 19.55 8.92
N ALA A 13 -5.50 18.35 8.37
CA ALA A 13 -4.30 17.57 8.59
C ALA A 13 -3.07 18.28 8.03
N GLN A 14 -3.22 18.95 6.89
CA GLN A 14 -2.12 19.70 6.29
C GLN A 14 -1.69 20.88 7.19
N MET A 15 -2.59 21.32 8.05
CA MET A 15 -2.30 22.39 9.00
C MET A 15 -1.72 21.85 10.31
N GLY A 16 -1.47 20.55 10.39
CA GLY A 16 -0.88 19.96 11.58
C GLY A 16 -1.87 19.27 12.51
N ASP A 17 -3.13 19.17 12.12
CA ASP A 17 -4.14 18.52 12.96
C ASP A 17 -4.03 17.01 12.82
N THR A 18 -3.35 16.38 13.78
CA THR A 18 -3.16 14.93 13.75
C THR A 18 -4.47 14.16 13.98
N HIS A 19 -5.40 14.75 14.74
CA HIS A 19 -6.69 14.11 14.93
C HIS A 19 -7.46 14.01 13.61
N ALA A 20 -7.40 15.08 12.80
CA ALA A 20 -8.02 15.05 11.48
C ALA A 20 -7.39 14.01 10.58
N ALA A 21 -6.07 13.86 10.64
CA ALA A 21 -5.40 12.84 9.86
C ALA A 21 -5.85 11.43 10.26
N ASN A 22 -5.98 11.20 11.56
CA ASN A 22 -6.45 9.90 12.06
C ASN A 22 -7.89 9.62 11.65
N LEU A 23 -8.75 10.63 11.69
CA LEU A 23 -10.14 10.47 11.24
C LEU A 23 -10.19 10.18 9.75
N LEU A 24 -9.34 10.86 8.98
CA LEU A 24 -9.28 10.64 7.54
C LEU A 24 -8.93 9.17 7.24
N LEU A 25 -7.95 8.63 7.94
CA LEU A 25 -7.61 7.22 7.81
C LEU A 25 -8.76 6.32 8.23
N GLU A 26 -9.34 6.61 9.39
CA GLU A 26 -10.42 5.78 9.95
C GLU A 26 -11.62 5.72 9.00
N TYR A 27 -12.02 6.86 8.44
CA TYR A 27 -13.18 6.92 7.55
C TYR A 27 -12.92 6.24 6.21
N ASN A 28 -11.66 5.97 5.87
CA ASN A 28 -11.30 5.34 4.61
C ASN A 28 -10.70 3.95 4.78
N LEU A 29 -10.83 3.37 5.97
CA LEU A 29 -10.31 2.02 6.21
C LEU A 29 -10.96 0.98 5.30
N GLY A 30 -12.22 1.17 4.95
CA GLY A 30 -12.89 0.25 4.04
C GLY A 30 -12.16 0.14 2.70
N PHE A 31 -11.76 1.27 2.16
CA PHE A 31 -11.01 1.28 0.90
C PHE A 31 -9.64 0.64 1.06
N VAL A 32 -8.96 0.94 2.17
CA VAL A 32 -7.63 0.36 2.43
C VAL A 32 -7.74 -1.16 2.54
N ARG A 33 -8.75 -1.64 3.27
CA ARG A 33 -8.94 -3.08 3.44
C ARG A 33 -9.30 -3.77 2.14
N LYS A 34 -10.15 -3.14 1.34
CA LYS A 34 -10.50 -3.70 0.04
C LYS A 34 -9.27 -3.82 -0.85
N THR A 35 -8.46 -2.77 -0.88
CA THR A 35 -7.24 -2.79 -1.68
C THR A 35 -6.27 -3.85 -1.18
N ALA A 36 -6.13 -3.98 0.13
CA ALA A 36 -5.25 -5.01 0.71
C ALA A 36 -5.71 -6.40 0.32
N ASN A 37 -7.02 -6.66 0.36
CA ASN A 37 -7.57 -7.94 -0.07
C ASN A 37 -7.24 -8.22 -1.52
N GLU A 38 -7.43 -7.23 -2.38
CA GLU A 38 -7.17 -7.41 -3.81
C GLU A 38 -5.71 -7.75 -4.06
N ILE A 39 -4.80 -7.03 -3.42
CA ILE A 39 -3.37 -7.27 -3.61
C ILE A 39 -2.97 -8.62 -3.03
N PHE A 40 -3.49 -8.96 -1.84
CA PHE A 40 -3.17 -10.21 -1.19
C PHE A 40 -3.54 -11.42 -2.06
N LEU A 41 -4.74 -11.36 -2.65
CA LEU A 41 -5.22 -12.46 -3.50
C LEU A 41 -4.53 -12.47 -4.85
N LYS A 42 -4.37 -11.32 -5.48
CA LYS A 42 -3.77 -11.25 -6.81
C LYS A 42 -2.28 -11.59 -6.79
N SER A 43 -1.61 -11.30 -5.69
CA SER A 43 -0.20 -11.61 -5.55
C SER A 43 0.04 -13.03 -5.04
N ASN A 44 -1.03 -13.78 -4.83
CA ASN A 44 -0.96 -15.18 -4.38
C ASN A 44 -0.16 -15.35 -3.10
N LEU A 45 -0.33 -14.40 -2.17
CA LEU A 45 0.46 -14.40 -0.94
C LEU A 45 0.09 -15.53 0.01
N VAL A 46 -1.14 -16.06 -0.11
CA VAL A 46 -1.57 -17.20 0.71
C VAL A 46 -0.65 -18.39 0.52
N GLU A 47 -0.22 -18.64 -0.73
CA GLU A 47 0.59 -19.81 -1.06
C GLU A 47 2.05 -19.49 -1.20
N SER A 48 2.46 -18.24 -0.95
CA SER A 48 3.86 -17.87 -1.04
C SER A 48 4.59 -18.17 0.27
N ASP A 49 5.91 -18.22 0.21
CA ASP A 49 6.76 -18.36 1.38
C ASP A 49 7.07 -17.01 2.02
N LEU A 50 6.47 -15.94 1.53
CA LEU A 50 6.60 -14.62 2.14
C LEU A 50 5.71 -14.57 3.37
N SER A 51 6.26 -14.15 4.49
CA SER A 51 5.50 -14.10 5.74
C SER A 51 4.70 -12.80 5.83
N ILE A 52 3.86 -12.55 4.82
CA ILE A 52 3.02 -11.36 4.77
C ILE A 52 1.58 -11.76 5.04
N GLU A 53 0.98 -11.11 6.01
CA GLU A 53 -0.43 -11.27 6.30
C GLU A 53 -1.20 -10.06 5.75
N ILE A 54 -2.51 -10.25 5.58
CA ILE A 54 -3.32 -9.18 5.04
C ILE A 54 -3.29 -7.93 5.92
N GLY A 55 -3.17 -8.12 7.24
CA GLY A 55 -3.05 -7.00 8.17
C GLY A 55 -1.80 -6.17 7.94
N ASP A 56 -0.72 -6.81 7.47
CA ASP A 56 0.50 -6.08 7.14
C ASP A 56 0.26 -5.13 5.97
N LEU A 57 -0.50 -5.59 4.98
CA LEU A 57 -0.84 -4.75 3.84
C LEU A 57 -1.76 -3.60 4.25
N GLU A 58 -2.72 -3.90 5.13
CA GLU A 58 -3.62 -2.85 5.62
C GLU A 58 -2.85 -1.76 6.35
N GLN A 59 -1.89 -2.15 7.16
CA GLN A 59 -1.09 -1.19 7.90
C GLN A 59 -0.26 -0.33 6.95
N GLU A 60 0.41 -0.96 5.98
CA GLU A 60 1.21 -0.21 5.02
C GLU A 60 0.34 0.69 4.16
N GLY A 61 -0.82 0.22 3.76
CA GLY A 61 -1.75 1.04 2.98
C GLY A 61 -2.22 2.26 3.75
N GLY A 62 -2.46 2.09 5.05
CA GLY A 62 -2.81 3.21 5.91
C GLY A 62 -1.71 4.26 5.97
N ILE A 63 -0.46 3.80 6.07
CA ILE A 63 0.68 4.70 6.05
C ILE A 63 0.74 5.44 4.71
N GLY A 64 0.48 4.71 3.62
CA GLY A 64 0.44 5.33 2.29
C GLY A 64 -0.60 6.42 2.19
N LEU A 65 -1.79 6.19 2.74
CA LEU A 65 -2.84 7.20 2.75
C LEU A 65 -2.37 8.46 3.47
N LEU A 66 -1.73 8.29 4.63
CA LEU A 66 -1.24 9.44 5.40
C LEU A 66 -0.15 10.19 4.64
N LYS A 67 0.67 9.47 3.89
CA LYS A 67 1.73 10.10 3.09
C LYS A 67 1.19 10.91 1.93
N ALA A 68 -0.03 10.65 1.50
CA ALA A 68 -0.67 11.43 0.43
C ALA A 68 -1.11 12.80 0.90
N ILE A 69 -1.32 12.98 2.21
CA ILE A 69 -1.89 14.20 2.74
C ILE A 69 -1.09 15.46 2.36
N PRO A 70 0.23 15.49 2.55
CA PRO A 70 0.95 16.76 2.30
C PRO A 70 0.90 17.23 0.85
N GLY A 71 0.76 16.31 -0.10
CA GLY A 71 0.80 16.67 -1.51
C GLY A 71 -0.55 16.92 -2.15
N TYR A 72 -1.62 16.71 -1.43
CA TYR A 72 -2.94 16.86 -2.01
C TYR A 72 -3.28 18.34 -2.22
N ASP A 73 -3.79 18.66 -3.41
CA ASP A 73 -4.19 20.02 -3.77
C ASP A 73 -5.62 19.97 -4.28
N LYS A 74 -6.54 20.48 -3.45
CA LYS A 74 -7.95 20.49 -3.77
C LYS A 74 -8.27 21.29 -5.03
N SER A 75 -7.47 22.31 -5.32
CA SER A 75 -7.73 23.19 -6.46
C SER A 75 -7.57 22.48 -7.80
N VAL A 76 -6.89 21.34 -7.83
CA VAL A 76 -6.73 20.56 -9.06
C VAL A 76 -8.02 19.87 -9.49
N GLY A 77 -8.97 19.71 -8.56
CA GLY A 77 -10.28 19.17 -8.89
C GLY A 77 -10.40 17.65 -8.77
N VAL A 78 -9.38 16.99 -8.23
CA VAL A 78 -9.39 15.54 -8.01
C VAL A 78 -9.79 15.29 -6.55
N LYS A 79 -10.63 14.29 -6.34
CA LYS A 79 -11.00 13.92 -4.97
C LYS A 79 -9.82 13.32 -4.23
N PHE A 80 -9.80 13.55 -2.90
CA PHE A 80 -8.67 13.08 -2.11
C PHE A 80 -8.42 11.59 -2.26
N LEU A 81 -9.46 10.77 -2.18
CA LEU A 81 -9.25 9.31 -2.22
C LEU A 81 -8.71 8.87 -3.58
N THR A 82 -9.13 9.53 -4.66
CA THR A 82 -8.59 9.25 -5.98
C THR A 82 -7.09 9.56 -6.04
N TYR A 83 -6.71 10.68 -5.43
CA TYR A 83 -5.30 11.07 -5.36
C TYR A 83 -4.50 10.13 -4.47
N ALA A 84 -5.10 9.70 -3.35
CA ALA A 84 -4.40 8.86 -2.37
C ALA A 84 -4.30 7.39 -2.81
N ALA A 85 -5.17 6.93 -3.70
CA ALA A 85 -5.21 5.53 -4.07
C ALA A 85 -3.86 4.97 -4.53
N PRO A 86 -3.10 5.66 -5.41
CA PRO A 86 -1.77 5.16 -5.78
C PRO A 86 -0.81 5.09 -4.60
N PHE A 87 -0.90 6.03 -3.66
CA PHE A 87 -0.05 6.00 -2.47
C PHE A 87 -0.34 4.77 -1.62
N ILE A 88 -1.62 4.46 -1.48
CA ILE A 88 -2.05 3.29 -0.72
C ILE A 88 -1.57 2.01 -1.39
N ARG A 89 -1.82 1.90 -2.68
CA ARG A 89 -1.47 0.71 -3.44
C ARG A 89 0.04 0.52 -3.52
N ASN A 90 0.78 1.59 -3.76
CA ASN A 90 2.24 1.49 -3.87
C ASN A 90 2.88 1.10 -2.55
N ALA A 91 2.35 1.60 -1.43
CA ALA A 91 2.88 1.20 -0.13
C ALA A 91 2.74 -0.31 0.09
N MET A 92 1.61 -0.87 -0.33
CA MET A 92 1.38 -2.30 -0.20
C MET A 92 2.27 -3.12 -1.12
N THR A 93 2.39 -2.70 -2.38
CA THR A 93 3.21 -3.42 -3.34
C THR A 93 4.69 -3.30 -3.01
N ASP A 94 5.11 -2.18 -2.42
CA ASP A 94 6.48 -2.04 -1.95
C ASP A 94 6.79 -3.03 -0.84
N LEU A 95 5.84 -3.27 0.06
CA LEU A 95 6.02 -4.27 1.10
C LEU A 95 6.24 -5.65 0.50
N VAL A 96 5.42 -6.02 -0.48
CA VAL A 96 5.56 -7.32 -1.15
C VAL A 96 6.91 -7.42 -1.84
N ARG A 97 7.30 -6.36 -2.55
CA ARG A 97 8.57 -6.34 -3.28
C ARG A 97 9.76 -6.47 -2.34
N ASP A 98 9.74 -5.73 -1.24
CA ASP A 98 10.83 -5.77 -0.26
C ASP A 98 10.92 -7.14 0.40
N SER A 99 9.77 -7.72 0.73
CA SER A 99 9.73 -9.05 1.34
C SER A 99 10.24 -10.10 0.37
N PHE A 100 9.89 -9.99 -0.91
CA PHE A 100 10.38 -10.89 -1.93
C PHE A 100 11.89 -10.80 -2.07
N SER A 101 12.43 -9.59 -2.06
CA SER A 101 13.87 -9.39 -2.16
C SER A 101 14.60 -10.02 -0.98
N GLN A 102 14.08 -9.87 0.22
CA GLN A 102 14.67 -10.48 1.41
C GLN A 102 14.61 -12.00 1.35
N TYR A 103 13.48 -12.54 0.91
CA TYR A 103 13.32 -13.98 0.74
C TYR A 103 14.34 -14.50 -0.27
N GLU A 104 14.47 -13.83 -1.39
CA GLU A 104 15.40 -14.21 -2.45
C GLU A 104 16.83 -14.23 -1.92
N GLN A 105 17.22 -13.24 -1.15
CA GLN A 105 18.56 -13.17 -0.58
C GLN A 105 18.84 -14.33 0.37
N ARG A 106 17.84 -14.71 1.16
CA ARG A 106 18.00 -15.82 2.11
C ARG A 106 18.12 -17.16 1.39
N MET A 107 17.54 -17.28 0.21
CA MET A 107 17.49 -18.53 -0.53
C MET A 107 18.65 -18.72 -1.47
N VAL A 108 19.45 -17.68 -1.73
CA VAL A 108 20.64 -17.80 -2.55
C VAL A 108 21.72 -18.48 -1.75
N ASP A 109 22.33 -19.54 -2.36
CA ASP A 109 23.47 -20.23 -1.77
C ASP A 109 24.74 -19.54 -2.23
N PRO A 110 25.48 -18.90 -1.34
CA PRO A 110 26.70 -18.17 -1.75
C PRO A 110 27.75 -19.05 -2.44
N GLN A 111 27.78 -20.35 -2.13
CA GLN A 111 28.76 -21.25 -2.70
C GLN A 111 28.36 -21.79 -4.06
N ASN A 112 27.07 -22.10 -4.21
CA ASN A 112 26.57 -22.69 -5.46
C ASN A 112 25.84 -21.64 -6.31
N GLY A 113 25.65 -20.45 -5.81
CA GLY A 113 25.03 -19.38 -6.56
C GLY A 113 23.52 -19.37 -6.54
N LEU A 114 22.88 -20.52 -6.43
CA LEU A 114 21.42 -20.58 -6.45
C LEU A 114 20.94 -21.65 -5.50
N GLY A 115 20.09 -21.26 -4.58
CA GLY A 115 19.44 -22.20 -3.70
C GLY A 115 18.03 -22.57 -4.15
N PHE A 116 17.48 -21.81 -5.09
CA PHE A 116 16.13 -22.05 -5.57
C PHE A 116 15.92 -21.32 -6.89
N GLN A 117 14.86 -21.69 -7.57
CA GLN A 117 14.50 -21.05 -8.82
C GLN A 117 13.80 -19.73 -8.52
N LYS A 118 14.24 -18.67 -9.18
CA LYS A 118 13.65 -17.36 -8.98
C LYS A 118 12.26 -17.25 -9.58
N VAL A 119 11.38 -16.62 -8.86
CA VAL A 119 10.07 -16.23 -9.35
C VAL A 119 10.15 -14.77 -9.78
N ARG A 120 9.58 -14.47 -10.92
CA ARG A 120 9.60 -13.10 -11.42
C ARG A 120 8.64 -12.24 -10.59
N LEU A 121 9.08 -11.04 -10.28
CA LEU A 121 8.32 -10.15 -9.43
C LEU A 121 6.97 -9.77 -10.06
N ASP A 122 6.94 -9.59 -11.38
CA ASP A 122 5.71 -9.23 -12.06
C ASP A 122 4.68 -10.37 -12.08
N GLU A 123 5.07 -11.58 -11.70
CA GLU A 123 4.14 -12.68 -11.52
C GLU A 123 3.45 -12.60 -10.16
N ILE A 124 4.04 -11.88 -9.22
CA ILE A 124 3.52 -11.76 -7.86
C ILE A 124 2.71 -10.49 -7.70
N LEU A 125 3.18 -9.39 -8.26
CA LEU A 125 2.56 -8.08 -8.06
C LEU A 125 1.45 -7.83 -9.06
N PRO A 126 0.46 -7.02 -8.68
CA PRO A 126 -0.59 -6.61 -9.61
C PRO A 126 -0.03 -5.89 -10.84
N GLY A 127 -0.81 -5.91 -11.92
CA GLY A 127 -0.35 -5.47 -13.21
C GLY A 127 0.06 -4.02 -13.34
N GLU A 128 -0.47 -3.14 -12.50
CA GLU A 128 -0.16 -1.73 -12.61
C GLU A 128 1.32 -1.42 -12.40
N GLU A 129 2.03 -2.27 -11.70
CA GLU A 129 3.46 -2.08 -11.48
C GLU A 129 4.26 -2.26 -12.75
N ARG A 130 3.67 -2.90 -13.73
CA ARG A 130 4.36 -3.17 -14.98
C ARG A 130 4.20 -2.05 -16.01
N MET A 131 3.49 -1.02 -15.66
CA MET A 131 3.21 0.08 -16.59
C MET A 131 4.29 1.13 -16.61
N LEU A 132 5.30 0.95 -15.85
CA LEU A 132 6.39 1.92 -15.75
C LEU A 132 7.35 1.83 -16.94
#